data_8bab539cf29a5b0c6604a2d4739bd375
#
_entry.id   8bab539cf29a5b0c6604a2d4739bd375
#
_cell.length_a   1.000
_cell.length_b   1.000
_cell.length_c   1.000
_cell.angle_alpha   90.00
_cell.angle_beta   90.00
_cell.angle_gamma   90.00
#
_symmetry.space_group_name_H-M   'P 1'
#
loop_
_entity.id
_entity.type
_entity.pdbx_description
1 polymer ?
#
loop_
_entity_poly.entity_id
_entity_poly.type
_entity_poly.pdbx_seq_one_letter_code
_entity_poly.pdbx_strand_id
1 'polypeptide(L)'
;MLSSVKRYSFIWILFIFIGCSGGGSGDEPITPPEPNVIIPSNLNLNIEIIGANTQNPNGDGSGKIKCIATAKDAVNFGYRFGTGTEINSTTGTIDYNYSSKGTNQYTIYVVAYSKTGHTTTLSKEITVYVQENLIFSDEFTIDGNPDNTKWSFDTGAGGWGNQESQFYTSRTDNVKIEGGFLKITAKKENYSGSNYTSARLKTQGKFDFTYGKVEVRAKLPTGVGTWPAIWMLGSKITTVGWPKCGEIDIMEHVGKRVNWVSSALHTASSSGNTINYAEKYVSDATTAFHIYAAEWNSEKIIFSIDGVPYYTYNPATKNSDTWPFTDPQFIILNVALGGNLGGSIDPNFSSATMEIDYVRVYQ
;
A
#
# COMPACT_ATOMS: atom_id res chain seq x y z
N MET A 1 11.18 -33.39 25.69
CA MET A 1 11.74 -34.58 25.02
C MET A 1 12.66 -34.11 23.90
N LEU A 2 13.86 -34.59 24.02
CA LEU A 2 15.13 -34.32 23.37
C LEU A 2 15.13 -33.94 21.87
N SER A 3 15.81 -32.85 21.60
CA SER A 3 16.26 -32.39 20.28
C SER A 3 17.46 -33.22 19.80
N SER A 4 17.41 -33.68 18.55
CA SER A 4 18.54 -34.38 17.89
C SER A 4 19.33 -33.39 17.03
N VAL A 5 20.53 -33.01 17.48
CA VAL A 5 21.53 -32.26 16.74
C VAL A 5 22.38 -33.26 15.95
N LYS A 6 22.34 -33.22 14.64
CA LYS A 6 23.27 -33.97 13.75
C LYS A 6 24.60 -33.22 13.62
N ARG A 7 25.64 -33.76 14.24
CA ARG A 7 27.06 -33.36 14.01
C ARG A 7 27.56 -34.02 12.75
N TYR A 8 28.08 -33.25 11.81
CA TYR A 8 28.88 -33.75 10.70
C TYR A 8 30.34 -33.79 11.15
N SER A 9 30.92 -35.00 11.21
CA SER A 9 32.36 -35.25 11.41
C SER A 9 33.10 -35.10 10.11
N PHE A 10 34.08 -34.18 10.05
CA PHE A 10 35.07 -34.12 9.00
C PHE A 10 36.14 -35.17 9.27
N ILE A 11 36.27 -36.16 8.36
CA ILE A 11 37.37 -37.14 8.37
C ILE A 11 38.53 -36.57 7.55
N TRP A 12 39.62 -36.27 8.24
CA TRP A 12 40.89 -35.98 7.62
C TRP A 12 41.55 -37.30 7.20
N ILE A 13 41.73 -37.55 5.92
CA ILE A 13 42.54 -38.68 5.41
C ILE A 13 43.96 -38.17 5.23
N LEU A 14 44.85 -38.66 6.10
CA LEU A 14 46.27 -38.40 6.03
C LEU A 14 46.90 -39.40 5.04
N PHE A 15 47.35 -38.95 3.88
CA PHE A 15 48.15 -39.77 2.96
C PHE A 15 49.61 -39.72 3.38
N ILE A 16 50.15 -40.86 3.82
CA ILE A 16 51.59 -41.07 4.03
C ILE A 16 52.20 -41.52 2.72
N PHE A 17 53.08 -40.72 2.10
CA PHE A 17 53.89 -41.12 0.98
C PHE A 17 55.18 -41.80 1.47
N ILE A 18 55.31 -43.08 1.16
CA ILE A 18 56.59 -43.81 1.30
C ILE A 18 57.37 -43.54 0.04
N GLY A 19 58.48 -42.85 0.18
CA GLY A 19 59.41 -42.61 -0.91
C GLY A 19 60.18 -43.87 -1.29
N CYS A 20 60.27 -44.22 -2.59
CA CYS A 20 61.26 -45.13 -3.17
C CYS A 20 62.15 -44.34 -4.13
N SER A 21 63.39 -44.26 -3.84
CA SER A 21 64.43 -43.64 -4.67
C SER A 21 64.68 -44.50 -5.90
N GLY A 22 64.48 -43.94 -7.07
CA GLY A 22 64.95 -44.51 -8.34
C GLY A 22 65.31 -43.39 -9.29
N GLY A 23 66.57 -43.20 -9.59
CA GLY A 23 67.08 -42.20 -10.53
C GLY A 23 66.66 -42.52 -11.96
N GLY A 24 66.13 -41.54 -12.62
CA GLY A 24 65.77 -41.47 -14.03
C GLY A 24 65.67 -40.02 -14.43
N SER A 25 66.48 -39.55 -15.34
CA SER A 25 66.38 -38.29 -16.02
C SER A 25 65.02 -38.28 -16.79
N GLY A 26 64.05 -37.64 -16.22
CA GLY A 26 62.73 -37.48 -16.84
C GLY A 26 62.41 -36.02 -16.89
N ASP A 27 61.97 -35.54 -18.04
CA ASP A 27 61.47 -34.22 -18.29
C ASP A 27 60.44 -33.82 -17.19
N GLU A 28 60.66 -32.68 -16.57
CA GLU A 28 59.63 -32.11 -15.65
C GLU A 28 58.32 -32.01 -16.40
N PRO A 29 57.19 -32.47 -15.81
CA PRO A 29 55.89 -32.27 -16.44
C PRO A 29 55.66 -30.77 -16.54
N ILE A 30 55.56 -30.27 -17.77
CA ILE A 30 55.10 -28.87 -18.06
C ILE A 30 53.72 -28.72 -17.46
N THR A 31 53.64 -28.13 -16.25
CA THR A 31 52.35 -27.70 -15.69
C THR A 31 51.78 -26.70 -16.66
N PRO A 32 50.54 -26.90 -17.16
CA PRO A 32 49.90 -25.88 -17.99
C PRO A 32 49.87 -24.56 -17.20
N PRO A 33 50.16 -23.42 -17.83
CA PRO A 33 50.10 -22.14 -17.15
C PRO A 33 48.71 -21.99 -16.50
N GLU A 34 48.67 -21.62 -15.23
CA GLU A 34 47.40 -21.34 -14.53
C GLU A 34 46.59 -20.37 -15.37
N PRO A 35 45.29 -20.60 -15.54
CA PRO A 35 44.45 -19.70 -16.31
C PRO A 35 44.54 -18.29 -15.71
N ASN A 36 44.91 -17.31 -16.54
CA ASN A 36 45.11 -15.94 -16.13
C ASN A 36 43.78 -15.37 -15.61
N VAL A 37 43.59 -15.37 -14.29
CA VAL A 37 42.37 -14.91 -13.61
C VAL A 37 42.30 -13.39 -13.71
N ILE A 38 41.32 -12.89 -14.46
CA ILE A 38 41.06 -11.46 -14.60
C ILE A 38 39.79 -11.12 -13.81
N ILE A 39 39.94 -10.33 -12.77
CA ILE A 39 38.80 -9.84 -11.95
C ILE A 39 38.55 -8.38 -12.27
N PRO A 40 37.32 -7.95 -12.60
CA PRO A 40 37.03 -6.55 -12.82
C PRO A 40 37.36 -5.72 -11.57
N SER A 41 37.98 -4.55 -11.79
CA SER A 41 38.36 -3.65 -10.69
C SER A 41 37.90 -2.22 -10.94
N ASN A 42 37.91 -1.38 -9.89
CA ASN A 42 37.45 0.02 -9.95
C ASN A 42 36.03 0.16 -10.50
N LEU A 43 35.13 -0.76 -10.12
CA LEU A 43 33.72 -0.66 -10.48
C LEU A 43 33.11 0.61 -9.89
N ASN A 44 32.58 1.44 -10.76
CA ASN A 44 31.82 2.65 -10.40
C ASN A 44 30.45 2.62 -11.06
N LEU A 45 29.44 3.17 -10.36
CA LEU A 45 28.06 3.30 -10.84
C LEU A 45 27.63 4.75 -10.68
N ASN A 46 27.39 5.44 -11.80
CA ASN A 46 26.70 6.72 -11.82
C ASN A 46 25.22 6.50 -12.18
N ILE A 47 24.33 7.19 -11.47
CA ILE A 47 22.87 7.13 -11.70
C ILE A 47 22.38 8.56 -11.88
N GLU A 48 21.78 8.83 -13.01
CA GLU A 48 21.09 10.05 -13.34
C GLU A 48 19.58 9.80 -13.23
N ILE A 49 18.90 10.54 -12.35
CA ILE A 49 17.44 10.54 -12.28
C ILE A 49 16.96 11.64 -13.22
N ILE A 50 16.16 11.28 -14.23
CA ILE A 50 15.77 12.21 -15.29
C ILE A 50 14.91 13.35 -14.70
N GLY A 51 15.29 14.58 -15.05
CA GLY A 51 14.63 15.79 -14.56
C GLY A 51 14.94 16.17 -13.11
N ALA A 52 15.86 15.45 -12.45
CA ALA A 52 16.27 15.80 -11.09
C ALA A 52 16.99 17.16 -11.05
N ASN A 53 16.58 18.01 -10.11
CA ASN A 53 17.17 19.32 -9.84
C ASN A 53 16.96 19.70 -8.36
N THR A 54 17.35 20.91 -7.96
CA THR A 54 17.21 21.38 -6.57
C THR A 54 15.77 21.43 -6.06
N GLN A 55 14.80 21.71 -6.92
CA GLN A 55 13.37 21.74 -6.57
C GLN A 55 12.73 20.35 -6.63
N ASN A 56 13.20 19.49 -7.54
CA ASN A 56 12.70 18.15 -7.76
C ASN A 56 13.84 17.11 -7.65
N PRO A 57 14.40 16.87 -6.45
CA PRO A 57 15.60 16.04 -6.29
C PRO A 57 15.37 14.58 -6.69
N ASN A 58 14.13 14.12 -6.74
CA ASN A 58 13.73 12.76 -7.07
C ASN A 58 13.23 12.59 -8.52
N GLY A 59 13.43 13.61 -9.39
CA GLY A 59 13.08 13.58 -10.80
C GLY A 59 11.81 14.35 -11.16
N ASP A 60 11.49 14.34 -12.47
CA ASP A 60 10.38 15.09 -13.08
C ASP A 60 9.02 14.37 -13.00
N GLY A 61 8.94 13.22 -12.33
CA GLY A 61 7.75 12.39 -12.27
C GLY A 61 7.63 11.36 -13.39
N SER A 62 8.58 11.32 -14.32
CA SER A 62 8.60 10.30 -15.38
C SER A 62 8.99 8.90 -14.87
N GLY A 63 9.64 8.80 -13.71
CA GLY A 63 10.18 7.55 -13.17
C GLY A 63 11.45 7.06 -13.89
N LYS A 64 11.96 7.82 -14.86
CA LYS A 64 13.08 7.43 -15.71
C LYS A 64 14.41 7.68 -15.03
N ILE A 65 15.31 6.73 -15.15
CA ILE A 65 16.71 6.84 -14.73
C ILE A 65 17.64 6.36 -15.83
N LYS A 66 18.87 6.86 -15.82
CA LYS A 66 19.99 6.37 -16.64
C LYS A 66 21.10 5.92 -15.73
N CYS A 67 21.55 4.68 -15.90
CA CYS A 67 22.66 4.11 -15.16
C CYS A 67 23.86 3.98 -16.09
N ILE A 68 25.05 4.37 -15.58
CA ILE A 68 26.32 4.26 -16.29
C ILE A 68 27.32 3.60 -15.35
N ALA A 69 27.72 2.38 -15.67
CA ALA A 69 28.78 1.66 -14.96
C ALA A 69 30.08 1.64 -15.76
N THR A 70 31.18 1.71 -15.06
CA THR A 70 32.53 1.57 -15.60
C THR A 70 33.36 0.67 -14.68
N ALA A 71 34.19 -0.19 -15.26
CA ALA A 71 35.15 -0.99 -14.51
C ALA A 71 36.34 -1.34 -15.42
N LYS A 72 37.54 -1.43 -14.83
CA LYS A 72 38.70 -1.93 -15.51
C LYS A 72 38.54 -3.45 -15.70
N ASP A 73 38.93 -3.95 -16.88
CA ASP A 73 38.90 -5.37 -17.25
C ASP A 73 37.49 -6.00 -17.29
N ALA A 74 36.42 -5.17 -17.33
CA ALA A 74 35.06 -5.62 -17.58
C ALA A 74 34.79 -5.68 -19.10
N VAL A 75 34.01 -6.69 -19.52
CA VAL A 75 33.52 -6.86 -20.91
C VAL A 75 32.01 -6.80 -21.01
N ASN A 76 31.33 -6.90 -19.88
CA ASN A 76 29.88 -6.83 -19.80
C ASN A 76 29.44 -6.36 -18.39
N PHE A 77 28.23 -5.78 -18.27
CA PHE A 77 27.63 -5.36 -17.02
C PHE A 77 26.21 -5.93 -16.92
N GLY A 78 25.86 -6.50 -15.77
CA GLY A 78 24.51 -6.92 -15.44
C GLY A 78 23.89 -5.95 -14.44
N TYR A 79 22.68 -5.48 -14.70
CA TYR A 79 21.94 -4.58 -13.82
C TYR A 79 20.71 -5.28 -13.25
N ARG A 80 20.46 -5.07 -11.96
CA ARG A 80 19.25 -5.52 -11.30
C ARG A 80 18.60 -4.37 -10.53
N PHE A 81 17.35 -4.10 -10.84
CA PHE A 81 16.53 -3.03 -10.26
C PHE A 81 15.59 -3.64 -9.21
N GLY A 82 15.92 -3.44 -7.91
CA GLY A 82 15.23 -4.10 -6.81
C GLY A 82 15.32 -5.62 -6.87
N THR A 83 14.18 -6.31 -6.85
CA THR A 83 14.04 -7.77 -6.91
C THR A 83 13.91 -8.32 -8.34
N GLY A 84 14.00 -7.46 -9.36
CA GLY A 84 13.86 -7.83 -10.78
C GLY A 84 14.97 -8.76 -11.28
N THR A 85 14.79 -9.31 -12.48
CA THR A 85 15.79 -10.10 -13.18
C THR A 85 16.94 -9.22 -13.67
N GLU A 86 18.12 -9.83 -13.84
CA GLU A 86 19.29 -9.12 -14.35
C GLU A 86 19.14 -8.75 -15.84
N ILE A 87 19.49 -7.51 -16.17
CA ILE A 87 19.50 -6.98 -17.54
C ILE A 87 20.94 -6.65 -17.91
N ASN A 88 21.41 -7.18 -19.04
CA ASN A 88 22.78 -7.04 -19.48
C ASN A 88 23.04 -5.82 -20.36
N SER A 89 24.22 -5.21 -20.22
CA SER A 89 24.71 -4.10 -21.05
C SER A 89 26.20 -4.26 -21.37
N THR A 90 26.54 -4.37 -22.63
CA THR A 90 27.94 -4.42 -23.08
C THR A 90 28.62 -3.05 -23.09
N THR A 91 27.85 -1.98 -23.08
CA THR A 91 28.37 -0.60 -23.03
C THR A 91 28.50 -0.04 -21.64
N GLY A 92 27.96 -0.77 -20.62
CA GLY A 92 27.84 -0.27 -19.25
C GLY A 92 26.73 0.78 -19.06
N THR A 93 25.97 1.13 -20.09
CA THR A 93 24.88 2.10 -20.00
C THR A 93 23.53 1.41 -20.16
N ILE A 94 22.56 1.77 -19.31
CA ILE A 94 21.18 1.29 -19.41
C ILE A 94 20.21 2.38 -18.94
N ASP A 95 19.08 2.52 -19.65
CA ASP A 95 17.94 3.29 -19.19
C ASP A 95 16.92 2.36 -18.55
N TYR A 96 16.29 2.82 -17.47
CA TYR A 96 15.25 2.08 -16.77
C TYR A 96 14.10 3.00 -16.39
N ASN A 97 12.88 2.46 -16.31
CA ASN A 97 11.69 3.22 -15.95
C ASN A 97 10.94 2.55 -14.79
N TYR A 98 10.89 3.22 -13.66
CA TYR A 98 10.04 2.84 -12.55
C TYR A 98 8.60 3.31 -12.79
N SER A 99 7.63 2.45 -12.48
CA SER A 99 6.21 2.71 -12.69
C SER A 99 5.41 2.85 -11.40
N SER A 100 5.98 2.49 -10.24
CA SER A 100 5.30 2.63 -8.96
C SER A 100 5.13 4.11 -8.62
N LYS A 101 3.89 4.55 -8.49
CA LYS A 101 3.51 5.95 -8.27
C LYS A 101 4.00 6.48 -6.92
N GLY A 102 4.11 7.81 -6.81
CA GLY A 102 4.63 8.48 -5.63
C GLY A 102 6.16 8.45 -5.53
N THR A 103 6.67 8.73 -4.35
CA THR A 103 8.11 8.75 -4.04
C THR A 103 8.54 7.42 -3.45
N ASN A 104 9.39 6.68 -4.16
CA ASN A 104 9.81 5.33 -3.78
C ASN A 104 11.34 5.23 -3.72
N GLN A 105 11.85 4.42 -2.76
CA GLN A 105 13.26 4.10 -2.64
C GLN A 105 13.57 2.77 -3.32
N TYR A 106 14.67 2.73 -4.08
CA TYR A 106 15.10 1.55 -4.82
C TYR A 106 16.58 1.30 -4.64
N THR A 107 16.97 0.02 -4.56
CA THR A 107 18.38 -0.42 -4.62
C THR A 107 18.68 -0.93 -6.01
N ILE A 108 19.71 -0.38 -6.65
CA ILE A 108 20.23 -0.81 -7.94
C ILE A 108 21.51 -1.58 -7.70
N TYR A 109 21.60 -2.78 -8.24
CA TYR A 109 22.81 -3.61 -8.23
C TYR A 109 23.42 -3.62 -9.62
N VAL A 110 24.74 -3.50 -9.70
CA VAL A 110 25.50 -3.69 -10.94
C VAL A 110 26.60 -4.75 -10.71
N VAL A 111 26.72 -5.66 -11.65
CA VAL A 111 27.74 -6.70 -11.70
C VAL A 111 28.60 -6.45 -12.93
N ALA A 112 29.91 -6.26 -12.76
CA ALA A 112 30.86 -6.21 -13.85
C ALA A 112 31.44 -7.62 -14.10
N TYR A 113 31.44 -8.06 -15.34
CA TYR A 113 31.93 -9.38 -15.78
C TYR A 113 33.22 -9.25 -16.56
N SER A 114 34.23 -10.02 -16.20
CA SER A 114 35.46 -10.13 -16.98
C SER A 114 35.36 -11.17 -18.11
N LYS A 115 36.33 -11.14 -19.00
CA LYS A 115 36.55 -12.12 -20.06
C LYS A 115 36.74 -13.57 -19.56
N THR A 116 37.19 -13.73 -18.31
CA THR A 116 37.41 -15.04 -17.66
C THR A 116 36.20 -15.45 -16.77
N GLY A 117 35.06 -14.73 -16.82
CA GLY A 117 33.84 -15.06 -16.09
C GLY A 117 33.84 -14.61 -14.62
N HIS A 118 34.90 -13.93 -14.15
CA HIS A 118 34.96 -13.39 -12.79
C HIS A 118 34.16 -12.08 -12.71
N THR A 119 33.65 -11.76 -11.51
CA THR A 119 32.73 -10.65 -11.29
C THR A 119 33.13 -9.73 -10.13
N THR A 120 32.74 -8.50 -10.22
CA THR A 120 32.72 -7.53 -9.12
C THR A 120 31.37 -6.87 -9.07
N THR A 121 30.78 -6.70 -7.86
CA THR A 121 29.41 -6.16 -7.67
C THR A 121 29.45 -4.87 -6.86
N LEU A 122 28.57 -3.93 -7.20
CA LEU A 122 28.31 -2.70 -6.46
C LEU A 122 26.79 -2.49 -6.38
N SER A 123 26.32 -1.88 -5.29
CA SER A 123 24.91 -1.43 -5.17
C SER A 123 24.83 0.03 -4.77
N LYS A 124 23.74 0.68 -5.17
CA LYS A 124 23.43 2.08 -4.81
C LYS A 124 21.95 2.24 -4.58
N GLU A 125 21.58 2.98 -3.54
CA GLU A 125 20.21 3.37 -3.26
C GLU A 125 19.89 4.72 -3.89
N ILE A 126 18.67 4.84 -4.41
CA ILE A 126 18.12 6.06 -4.98
C ILE A 126 16.67 6.23 -4.54
N THR A 127 16.20 7.46 -4.56
CA THR A 127 14.77 7.79 -4.39
C THR A 127 14.27 8.36 -5.71
N VAL A 128 13.19 7.80 -6.26
CA VAL A 128 12.61 8.23 -7.53
C VAL A 128 11.15 8.60 -7.31
N TYR A 129 10.73 9.73 -7.85
CA TYR A 129 9.34 10.17 -7.90
C TYR A 129 8.71 9.79 -9.25
N VAL A 130 7.54 9.16 -9.19
CA VAL A 130 6.66 8.89 -10.35
C VAL A 130 5.36 9.64 -10.14
N GLN A 131 5.00 10.49 -11.11
CA GLN A 131 3.83 11.35 -11.00
C GLN A 131 2.55 10.53 -10.86
N GLU A 132 1.74 10.91 -9.87
CA GLU A 132 0.38 10.43 -9.69
C GLU A 132 -0.58 11.29 -10.51
N ASN A 133 -1.52 10.67 -11.23
CA ASN A 133 -2.56 11.39 -11.94
C ASN A 133 -3.83 11.42 -11.09
N LEU A 134 -4.35 12.60 -10.82
CA LEU A 134 -5.65 12.76 -10.18
C LEU A 134 -6.75 12.31 -11.16
N ILE A 135 -7.44 11.19 -10.84
CA ILE A 135 -8.49 10.61 -11.68
C ILE A 135 -9.91 10.86 -11.15
N PHE A 136 -10.02 11.22 -9.87
CA PHE A 136 -11.28 11.64 -9.25
C PHE A 136 -10.98 12.63 -8.12
N SER A 137 -11.79 13.67 -8.01
CA SER A 137 -11.80 14.54 -6.84
C SER A 137 -13.17 15.13 -6.56
N ASP A 138 -13.43 15.38 -5.29
CA ASP A 138 -14.45 16.30 -4.83
C ASP A 138 -13.90 17.13 -3.69
N GLU A 139 -13.83 18.44 -3.92
CA GLU A 139 -13.26 19.42 -2.99
C GLU A 139 -14.36 20.14 -2.18
N PHE A 140 -15.61 19.76 -2.36
CA PHE A 140 -16.79 20.26 -1.63
C PHE A 140 -16.89 21.80 -1.52
N THR A 141 -16.42 22.51 -2.55
CA THR A 141 -16.31 23.98 -2.55
C THR A 141 -17.61 24.74 -2.77
N ILE A 142 -18.68 24.06 -3.24
CA ILE A 142 -19.96 24.69 -3.56
C ILE A 142 -21.00 24.24 -2.52
N ASP A 143 -21.47 25.17 -1.71
CA ASP A 143 -22.49 24.89 -0.71
C ASP A 143 -23.79 24.34 -1.32
N GLY A 144 -24.43 23.39 -0.62
CA GLY A 144 -25.65 22.75 -1.05
C GLY A 144 -25.64 21.25 -0.96
N ASN A 145 -26.27 20.57 -1.91
CA ASN A 145 -26.27 19.11 -1.97
C ASN A 145 -24.98 18.58 -2.61
N PRO A 146 -24.48 17.41 -2.19
CA PRO A 146 -23.41 16.72 -2.90
C PRO A 146 -23.73 16.51 -4.39
N ASP A 147 -22.72 16.61 -5.24
CA ASP A 147 -22.83 16.45 -6.69
C ASP A 147 -23.36 15.05 -7.04
N ASN A 148 -24.56 15.00 -7.62
CA ASN A 148 -25.22 13.76 -7.99
C ASN A 148 -24.58 13.03 -9.20
N THR A 149 -23.63 13.66 -9.89
CA THR A 149 -22.82 13.01 -10.90
C THR A 149 -21.69 12.19 -10.30
N LYS A 150 -21.27 12.51 -9.08
CA LYS A 150 -20.22 11.84 -8.31
C LYS A 150 -20.77 10.91 -7.24
N TRP A 151 -21.86 11.32 -6.57
CA TRP A 151 -22.39 10.64 -5.40
C TRP A 151 -23.82 10.14 -5.60
N SER A 152 -24.08 8.97 -5.02
CA SER A 152 -25.41 8.41 -4.81
C SER A 152 -25.58 8.11 -3.32
N PHE A 153 -26.80 7.78 -2.89
CA PHE A 153 -27.13 7.57 -1.48
C PHE A 153 -27.68 6.17 -1.27
N ASP A 154 -27.30 5.55 -0.17
CA ASP A 154 -28.09 4.49 0.42
C ASP A 154 -29.15 5.11 1.33
N THR A 155 -30.40 4.62 1.25
CA THR A 155 -31.52 5.11 2.07
C THR A 155 -32.22 3.94 2.72
N GLY A 156 -32.72 4.16 3.94
CA GLY A 156 -33.47 3.14 4.67
C GLY A 156 -32.84 2.76 6.01
N ALA A 157 -33.55 1.88 6.71
CA ALA A 157 -33.14 1.23 7.96
C ALA A 157 -32.86 -0.27 7.70
N GLY A 158 -32.87 -1.08 8.76
CA GLY A 158 -32.70 -2.53 8.67
C GLY A 158 -31.37 -3.03 9.20
N GLY A 159 -30.58 -2.15 9.85
CA GLY A 159 -29.37 -2.51 10.54
C GLY A 159 -28.14 -2.70 9.65
N TRP A 160 -28.27 -2.62 8.32
CA TRP A 160 -27.19 -2.63 7.31
C TRP A 160 -26.17 -3.77 7.49
N GLY A 161 -26.64 -4.93 7.99
CA GLY A 161 -25.79 -6.10 8.28
C GLY A 161 -25.07 -6.03 9.63
N ASN A 162 -25.07 -4.88 10.32
CA ASN A 162 -24.29 -4.61 11.53
C ASN A 162 -25.14 -4.22 12.75
N GLN A 163 -26.49 -4.39 12.69
CA GLN A 163 -27.43 -3.99 13.73
C GLN A 163 -27.39 -2.46 14.02
N GLU A 164 -27.09 -1.66 12.99
CA GLU A 164 -27.06 -0.21 13.08
C GLU A 164 -28.46 0.36 13.36
N SER A 165 -28.52 1.45 14.13
CA SER A 165 -29.78 1.99 14.67
C SER A 165 -30.42 3.09 13.82
N GLN A 166 -29.68 3.74 12.93
CA GLN A 166 -30.15 4.87 12.15
C GLN A 166 -30.93 4.43 10.90
N PHE A 167 -31.78 5.35 10.44
CA PHE A 167 -32.28 5.41 9.08
C PHE A 167 -31.35 6.30 8.25
N TYR A 168 -30.73 5.80 7.19
CA TYR A 168 -29.97 6.63 6.27
C TYR A 168 -30.89 7.39 5.34
N THR A 169 -30.61 8.69 5.16
CA THR A 169 -31.36 9.61 4.32
C THR A 169 -30.43 10.40 3.41
N SER A 170 -31.00 11.05 2.39
CA SER A 170 -30.32 12.04 1.54
C SER A 170 -30.74 13.49 1.87
N ARG A 171 -31.38 13.72 3.02
CA ARG A 171 -31.85 15.05 3.43
C ARG A 171 -30.70 15.96 3.83
N THR A 172 -30.85 17.25 3.60
CA THR A 172 -29.87 18.28 4.01
C THR A 172 -29.64 18.35 5.52
N ASP A 173 -30.54 17.79 6.32
CA ASP A 173 -30.38 17.61 7.76
C ASP A 173 -29.28 16.59 8.11
N ASN A 174 -29.07 15.60 7.25
CA ASN A 174 -28.08 14.53 7.46
C ASN A 174 -26.86 14.66 6.56
N VAL A 175 -27.00 15.32 5.39
CA VAL A 175 -25.88 15.49 4.47
C VAL A 175 -26.00 16.77 3.67
N LYS A 176 -24.96 17.59 3.69
CA LYS A 176 -24.84 18.83 2.91
C LYS A 176 -23.40 19.25 2.76
N ILE A 177 -23.11 20.07 1.76
CA ILE A 177 -21.89 20.84 1.66
C ILE A 177 -22.16 22.22 2.25
N GLU A 178 -21.34 22.65 3.20
CA GLU A 178 -21.47 23.93 3.86
C GLU A 178 -20.10 24.43 4.34
N GLY A 179 -19.73 25.64 3.91
CA GLY A 179 -18.47 26.30 4.30
C GLY A 179 -17.24 25.57 3.77
N GLY A 180 -17.33 24.93 2.58
CA GLY A 180 -16.23 24.21 1.96
C GLY A 180 -16.02 22.79 2.49
N PHE A 181 -17.00 22.22 3.22
CA PHE A 181 -16.90 20.85 3.77
C PHE A 181 -18.16 20.05 3.46
N LEU A 182 -17.99 18.78 3.10
CA LEU A 182 -19.09 17.83 3.19
C LEU A 182 -19.33 17.49 4.65
N LYS A 183 -20.55 17.71 5.12
CA LYS A 183 -21.00 17.41 6.50
C LYS A 183 -21.95 16.22 6.48
N ILE A 184 -21.57 15.13 7.14
CA ILE A 184 -22.42 13.96 7.37
C ILE A 184 -22.81 13.98 8.85
N THR A 185 -24.11 14.20 9.11
CA THR A 185 -24.62 14.42 10.46
C THR A 185 -25.56 13.29 10.88
N ALA A 186 -25.14 12.53 11.89
CA ALA A 186 -25.99 11.62 12.61
C ALA A 186 -26.81 12.39 13.65
N LYS A 187 -28.13 12.14 13.73
CA LYS A 187 -29.08 12.90 14.59
C LYS A 187 -29.98 11.95 15.34
N LYS A 188 -30.37 12.36 16.56
CA LYS A 188 -31.46 11.75 17.31
C LYS A 188 -32.75 12.43 16.89
N GLU A 189 -33.56 11.75 16.12
CA GLU A 189 -34.88 12.17 15.70
C GLU A 189 -35.73 10.97 15.29
N ASN A 190 -37.02 11.03 15.50
CA ASN A 190 -37.94 9.99 15.02
C ASN A 190 -38.18 10.17 13.52
N TYR A 191 -37.81 9.18 12.74
CA TYR A 191 -37.96 9.18 11.28
C TYR A 191 -38.22 7.77 10.75
N SER A 192 -39.37 7.59 10.08
CA SER A 192 -39.76 6.32 9.44
C SER A 192 -39.58 5.07 10.32
N GLY A 193 -39.89 5.20 11.63
CA GLY A 193 -39.79 4.11 12.60
C GLY A 193 -38.43 3.91 13.26
N SER A 194 -37.43 4.70 12.88
CA SER A 194 -36.11 4.74 13.55
C SER A 194 -36.03 5.94 14.49
N ASN A 195 -35.25 5.81 15.56
CA ASN A 195 -35.01 6.89 16.54
C ASN A 195 -33.82 7.78 16.18
N TYR A 196 -33.11 7.46 15.11
CA TYR A 196 -31.91 8.13 14.64
C TYR A 196 -31.89 8.19 13.12
N THR A 197 -31.32 9.26 12.59
CA THR A 197 -31.06 9.42 11.17
C THR A 197 -29.59 9.71 10.92
N SER A 198 -29.10 9.42 9.74
CA SER A 198 -27.76 9.77 9.26
C SER A 198 -27.72 9.75 7.73
N ALA A 199 -26.53 9.83 7.13
CA ALA A 199 -26.36 9.64 5.70
C ALA A 199 -25.22 8.67 5.37
N ARG A 200 -25.38 7.97 4.23
CA ARG A 200 -24.38 7.11 3.62
C ARG A 200 -24.31 7.42 2.13
N LEU A 201 -23.19 8.02 1.74
CA LEU A 201 -22.91 8.39 0.35
C LEU A 201 -21.99 7.34 -0.27
N LYS A 202 -22.13 7.14 -1.58
CA LYS A 202 -21.26 6.22 -2.32
C LYS A 202 -21.04 6.68 -3.76
N THR A 203 -19.89 6.31 -4.32
CA THR A 203 -19.60 6.53 -5.74
C THR A 203 -20.06 5.37 -6.64
N GLN A 204 -20.72 4.35 -6.09
CA GLN A 204 -21.24 3.19 -6.83
C GLN A 204 -22.09 3.60 -8.04
N GLY A 205 -21.72 3.09 -9.23
CA GLY A 205 -22.38 3.40 -10.50
C GLY A 205 -22.05 4.78 -11.07
N LYS A 206 -21.13 5.52 -10.43
CA LYS A 206 -20.63 6.84 -10.85
C LYS A 206 -19.14 6.80 -11.09
N PHE A 207 -18.38 6.27 -10.13
CA PHE A 207 -16.95 6.11 -10.19
C PHE A 207 -16.51 4.89 -9.39
N ASP A 208 -15.69 4.06 -9.98
CA ASP A 208 -14.91 3.01 -9.34
C ASP A 208 -13.54 2.90 -10.03
N PHE A 209 -12.59 2.27 -9.39
CA PHE A 209 -11.24 2.16 -9.92
C PHE A 209 -10.53 0.91 -9.36
N THR A 210 -9.50 0.45 -10.08
CA THR A 210 -8.64 -0.64 -9.64
C THR A 210 -7.22 -0.12 -9.52
N TYR A 211 -6.63 -0.26 -8.32
CA TYR A 211 -5.32 0.24 -7.95
C TYR A 211 -5.21 1.78 -7.97
N GLY A 212 -4.36 2.28 -7.13
CA GLY A 212 -4.14 3.71 -6.95
C GLY A 212 -4.13 4.12 -5.48
N LYS A 213 -4.25 5.40 -5.22
CA LYS A 213 -4.27 5.97 -3.87
C LYS A 213 -5.55 6.76 -3.66
N VAL A 214 -6.28 6.46 -2.58
CA VAL A 214 -7.40 7.27 -2.09
C VAL A 214 -6.91 8.11 -0.92
N GLU A 215 -7.21 9.39 -0.95
CA GLU A 215 -7.00 10.32 0.16
C GLU A 215 -8.33 10.99 0.51
N VAL A 216 -8.68 10.95 1.79
CA VAL A 216 -9.83 11.68 2.33
C VAL A 216 -9.35 12.51 3.52
N ARG A 217 -9.50 13.83 3.42
CA ARG A 217 -9.17 14.72 4.54
C ARG A 217 -10.44 14.99 5.33
N ALA A 218 -10.46 14.51 6.58
CA ALA A 218 -11.65 14.54 7.42
C ALA A 218 -11.33 14.86 8.89
N LYS A 219 -12.33 15.46 9.56
CA LYS A 219 -12.41 15.60 11.01
C LYS A 219 -13.55 14.72 11.52
N LEU A 220 -13.24 13.83 12.47
CA LEU A 220 -14.16 12.80 12.92
C LEU A 220 -15.13 13.30 13.99
N PRO A 221 -16.36 12.76 14.04
CA PRO A 221 -17.33 13.12 15.05
C PRO A 221 -16.95 12.55 16.43
N THR A 222 -17.45 13.19 17.46
CA THR A 222 -17.46 12.67 18.84
C THR A 222 -18.85 12.15 19.20
N GLY A 223 -18.95 11.40 20.29
CA GLY A 223 -20.21 10.92 20.86
C GLY A 223 -20.28 9.40 20.95
N VAL A 224 -20.55 8.89 22.16
CA VAL A 224 -20.67 7.44 22.39
C VAL A 224 -21.81 6.87 21.57
N GLY A 225 -21.51 5.83 20.82
CA GLY A 225 -22.43 5.18 19.89
C GLY A 225 -22.25 5.61 18.42
N THR A 226 -21.44 6.64 18.11
CA THR A 226 -21.08 6.96 16.72
C THR A 226 -20.08 5.97 16.14
N TRP A 227 -20.22 5.71 14.84
CA TRP A 227 -19.31 4.88 14.05
C TRP A 227 -19.18 5.48 12.64
N PRO A 228 -18.36 6.54 12.48
CA PRO A 228 -18.00 7.08 11.18
C PRO A 228 -17.06 6.13 10.44
N ALA A 229 -17.21 6.05 9.11
CA ALA A 229 -16.35 5.27 8.24
C ALA A 229 -16.07 5.96 6.90
N ILE A 230 -14.84 5.78 6.42
CA ILE A 230 -14.35 6.07 5.08
C ILE A 230 -13.84 4.75 4.54
N TRP A 231 -14.47 4.19 3.51
CA TRP A 231 -14.23 2.83 3.08
C TRP A 231 -14.52 2.60 1.61
N MET A 232 -14.11 1.46 1.10
CA MET A 232 -14.36 1.03 -0.28
C MET A 232 -14.96 -0.37 -0.30
N LEU A 233 -15.82 -0.62 -1.27
CA LEU A 233 -16.47 -1.90 -1.48
C LEU A 233 -16.33 -2.33 -2.94
N GLY A 234 -16.10 -3.64 -3.15
CA GLY A 234 -15.94 -4.20 -4.49
C GLY A 234 -17.17 -4.01 -5.37
N SER A 235 -16.98 -3.51 -6.59
CA SER A 235 -18.05 -3.24 -7.55
C SER A 235 -18.85 -4.51 -7.94
N LYS A 236 -18.27 -5.69 -7.71
CA LYS A 236 -18.94 -6.99 -7.88
C LYS A 236 -19.86 -7.38 -6.72
N ILE A 237 -20.15 -6.49 -5.76
CA ILE A 237 -21.02 -6.78 -4.60
C ILE A 237 -22.37 -7.40 -5.00
N THR A 238 -22.95 -6.96 -6.11
CA THR A 238 -24.25 -7.45 -6.59
C THR A 238 -24.21 -8.83 -7.23
N THR A 239 -23.03 -9.31 -7.60
CA THR A 239 -22.84 -10.60 -8.31
C THR A 239 -22.24 -11.67 -7.42
N VAL A 240 -21.23 -11.35 -6.61
CA VAL A 240 -20.53 -12.32 -5.75
C VAL A 240 -20.90 -12.20 -4.28
N GLY A 241 -21.51 -11.07 -3.88
CA GLY A 241 -21.89 -10.77 -2.49
C GLY A 241 -20.71 -10.46 -1.59
N TRP A 242 -21.04 -9.98 -0.38
CA TRP A 242 -20.08 -9.78 0.71
C TRP A 242 -19.82 -11.11 1.45
N PRO A 243 -18.60 -11.40 1.90
CA PRO A 243 -17.38 -10.59 1.79
C PRO A 243 -16.52 -10.89 0.55
N LYS A 244 -16.99 -11.71 -0.38
CA LYS A 244 -16.24 -12.15 -1.59
C LYS A 244 -15.90 -11.00 -2.54
N CYS A 245 -16.69 -9.93 -2.54
CA CYS A 245 -16.39 -8.74 -3.35
C CYS A 245 -15.16 -7.96 -2.86
N GLY A 246 -14.71 -8.19 -1.62
CA GLY A 246 -13.67 -7.42 -0.96
C GLY A 246 -14.18 -6.09 -0.41
N GLU A 247 -13.71 -5.74 0.80
CA GLU A 247 -13.97 -4.46 1.46
C GLU A 247 -12.67 -3.93 2.05
N ILE A 248 -12.43 -2.63 1.89
CA ILE A 248 -11.23 -1.93 2.34
C ILE A 248 -11.67 -0.75 3.21
N ASP A 249 -11.57 -0.90 4.52
CA ASP A 249 -11.90 0.16 5.48
C ASP A 249 -10.67 1.05 5.69
N ILE A 250 -10.68 2.23 5.05
CA ILE A 250 -9.56 3.18 5.10
C ILE A 250 -9.50 3.83 6.48
N MET A 251 -10.64 4.20 7.02
CA MET A 251 -10.78 4.79 8.34
C MET A 251 -12.09 4.35 8.97
N GLU A 252 -12.01 3.77 10.14
CA GLU A 252 -13.13 3.62 11.06
C GLU A 252 -12.78 4.24 12.41
N HIS A 253 -13.77 4.83 13.05
CA HIS A 253 -13.66 5.37 14.40
C HIS A 253 -14.93 5.04 15.19
N VAL A 254 -14.81 4.84 16.48
CA VAL A 254 -15.95 4.61 17.36
C VAL A 254 -15.94 5.59 18.54
N GLY A 255 -17.07 6.27 18.76
CA GLY A 255 -17.17 7.32 19.76
C GLY A 255 -16.92 6.87 21.21
N LYS A 256 -16.98 5.57 21.49
CA LYS A 256 -16.59 4.98 22.81
C LYS A 256 -15.08 4.89 23.02
N ARG A 257 -14.27 5.03 21.94
CA ARG A 257 -12.79 5.01 21.96
C ARG A 257 -12.25 6.21 21.21
N VAL A 258 -12.50 7.38 21.74
CA VAL A 258 -12.12 8.67 21.12
C VAL A 258 -10.65 8.66 20.72
N ASN A 259 -10.39 9.18 19.50
CA ASN A 259 -9.05 9.30 18.91
C ASN A 259 -8.33 7.98 18.56
N TRP A 260 -8.99 6.84 18.66
CA TRP A 260 -8.50 5.59 18.09
C TRP A 260 -9.13 5.36 16.72
N VAL A 261 -8.30 5.32 15.71
CA VAL A 261 -8.67 5.10 14.29
C VAL A 261 -8.20 3.71 13.90
N SER A 262 -9.02 3.00 13.14
CA SER A 262 -8.68 1.67 12.62
C SER A 262 -8.79 1.61 11.11
N SER A 263 -8.04 0.67 10.52
CA SER A 263 -8.23 0.17 9.17
C SER A 263 -8.44 -1.34 9.21
N ALA A 264 -9.28 -1.82 8.32
CA ALA A 264 -9.58 -3.23 8.21
C ALA A 264 -9.72 -3.68 6.74
N LEU A 265 -9.67 -4.99 6.53
CA LEU A 265 -10.00 -5.60 5.25
C LEU A 265 -10.88 -6.82 5.48
N HIS A 266 -11.97 -6.89 4.72
CA HIS A 266 -12.87 -8.02 4.75
C HIS A 266 -12.78 -8.79 3.42
N THR A 267 -12.50 -10.08 3.55
CA THR A 267 -12.33 -11.02 2.45
C THR A 267 -13.04 -12.32 2.79
N ALA A 268 -13.17 -13.23 1.82
CA ALA A 268 -13.77 -14.54 2.08
C ALA A 268 -13.01 -15.35 3.13
N SER A 269 -11.69 -15.14 3.27
CA SER A 269 -10.86 -15.82 4.27
C SER A 269 -10.96 -15.22 5.66
N SER A 270 -11.35 -13.93 5.79
CA SER A 270 -11.48 -13.24 7.08
C SER A 270 -12.40 -12.04 6.95
N SER A 271 -13.51 -12.04 7.68
CA SER A 271 -14.55 -10.99 7.63
C SER A 271 -15.26 -10.85 8.98
N GLY A 272 -16.06 -9.79 9.15
CA GLY A 272 -16.67 -9.45 10.43
C GLY A 272 -15.59 -9.07 11.45
N ASN A 273 -15.34 -9.88 12.45
CA ASN A 273 -14.18 -9.73 13.33
C ASN A 273 -12.90 -10.17 12.61
N THR A 274 -12.55 -9.46 11.54
CA THR A 274 -11.39 -9.81 10.71
C THR A 274 -10.09 -9.71 11.48
N ILE A 275 -9.14 -10.62 11.17
CA ILE A 275 -7.75 -10.54 11.65
C ILE A 275 -6.92 -9.54 10.84
N ASN A 276 -7.42 -9.12 9.66
CA ASN A 276 -6.77 -8.14 8.79
C ASN A 276 -7.13 -6.72 9.26
N TYR A 277 -6.59 -6.35 10.40
CA TYR A 277 -6.97 -5.15 11.15
C TYR A 277 -5.74 -4.52 11.81
N ALA A 278 -5.73 -3.20 11.89
CA ALA A 278 -4.81 -2.44 12.72
C ALA A 278 -5.45 -1.15 13.21
N GLU A 279 -4.96 -0.62 14.32
CA GLU A 279 -5.44 0.64 14.86
C GLU A 279 -4.27 1.59 15.21
N LYS A 280 -4.57 2.89 15.21
CA LYS A 280 -3.63 3.96 15.50
C LYS A 280 -4.28 5.01 16.38
N TYR A 281 -3.59 5.44 17.44
CA TYR A 281 -3.99 6.59 18.22
C TYR A 281 -3.59 7.89 17.53
N VAL A 282 -4.54 8.80 17.32
CA VAL A 282 -4.39 10.14 16.72
C VAL A 282 -5.01 11.12 17.70
N SER A 283 -4.19 11.83 18.46
CA SER A 283 -4.58 12.59 19.67
C SER A 283 -5.69 13.63 19.45
N ASP A 284 -5.86 14.10 18.24
CA ASP A 284 -6.76 15.17 17.82
C ASP A 284 -7.66 14.80 16.64
N ALA A 285 -7.86 13.50 16.37
CA ALA A 285 -8.70 13.00 15.27
C ALA A 285 -10.11 13.62 15.23
N THR A 286 -10.65 14.00 16.40
CA THR A 286 -11.97 14.58 16.54
C THR A 286 -12.00 16.11 16.63
N THR A 287 -10.83 16.77 16.67
CA THR A 287 -10.70 18.23 16.80
C THR A 287 -9.92 18.88 15.65
N ALA A 288 -9.14 18.10 14.89
CA ALA A 288 -8.39 18.53 13.73
C ALA A 288 -8.72 17.68 12.50
N PHE A 289 -8.40 18.21 11.31
CA PHE A 289 -8.48 17.46 10.06
C PHE A 289 -7.20 16.66 9.84
N HIS A 290 -7.36 15.38 9.50
CA HIS A 290 -6.30 14.47 9.12
C HIS A 290 -6.57 13.89 7.74
N ILE A 291 -5.50 13.47 7.04
CA ILE A 291 -5.60 12.77 5.76
C ILE A 291 -5.56 11.27 6.03
N TYR A 292 -6.67 10.59 5.81
CA TYR A 292 -6.77 9.14 5.87
C TYR A 292 -6.62 8.60 4.45
N ALA A 293 -5.67 7.69 4.24
CA ALA A 293 -5.36 7.21 2.91
C ALA A 293 -5.13 5.70 2.85
N ALA A 294 -5.48 5.12 1.70
CA ALA A 294 -5.08 3.78 1.31
C ALA A 294 -4.38 3.84 -0.06
N GLU A 295 -3.17 3.33 -0.12
CA GLU A 295 -2.45 3.07 -1.36
C GLU A 295 -2.53 1.59 -1.68
N TRP A 296 -3.06 1.27 -2.85
CA TRP A 296 -3.40 -0.07 -3.27
C TRP A 296 -2.82 -0.40 -4.64
N ASN A 297 -2.09 -1.49 -4.74
CA ASN A 297 -1.54 -2.02 -6.00
C ASN A 297 -1.74 -3.56 -6.06
N SER A 298 -1.17 -4.24 -7.05
CA SER A 298 -1.29 -5.70 -7.19
C SER A 298 -0.64 -6.52 -6.08
N GLU A 299 0.25 -5.89 -5.29
CA GLU A 299 1.08 -6.56 -4.28
C GLU A 299 0.53 -6.38 -2.87
N LYS A 300 0.07 -5.17 -2.53
CA LYS A 300 -0.25 -4.79 -1.15
C LYS A 300 -1.23 -3.62 -1.10
N ILE A 301 -1.81 -3.44 0.09
CA ILE A 301 -2.57 -2.25 0.47
C ILE A 301 -1.87 -1.63 1.68
N ILE A 302 -1.53 -0.34 1.58
CA ILE A 302 -0.87 0.41 2.66
C ILE A 302 -1.83 1.47 3.16
N PHE A 303 -2.08 1.49 4.47
CA PHE A 303 -2.89 2.52 5.12
C PHE A 303 -1.99 3.54 5.81
N SER A 304 -2.31 4.81 5.65
CA SER A 304 -1.57 5.90 6.26
C SER A 304 -2.48 6.97 6.83
N ILE A 305 -1.94 7.71 7.81
CA ILE A 305 -2.56 8.92 8.36
C ILE A 305 -1.52 10.03 8.23
N ASP A 306 -1.90 11.15 7.59
CA ASP A 306 -1.03 12.29 7.30
C ASP A 306 0.28 11.89 6.59
N GLY A 307 0.17 10.95 5.65
CA GLY A 307 1.29 10.42 4.89
C GLY A 307 2.18 9.43 5.66
N VAL A 308 1.88 9.14 6.93
CA VAL A 308 2.65 8.19 7.75
C VAL A 308 1.99 6.81 7.72
N PRO A 309 2.60 5.80 7.08
CA PRO A 309 2.07 4.43 7.05
C PRO A 309 1.97 3.84 8.47
N TYR A 310 0.90 3.09 8.75
CA TYR A 310 0.75 2.38 10.02
C TYR A 310 0.25 0.95 9.88
N TYR A 311 -0.34 0.59 8.73
CA TYR A 311 -0.76 -0.77 8.45
C TYR A 311 -0.46 -1.14 7.00
N THR A 312 -0.03 -2.38 6.77
CA THR A 312 0.17 -2.94 5.42
C THR A 312 -0.44 -4.34 5.35
N TYR A 313 -1.36 -4.54 4.43
CA TYR A 313 -1.89 -5.84 4.09
C TYR A 313 -1.17 -6.39 2.87
N ASN A 314 -0.45 -7.49 3.04
CA ASN A 314 0.26 -8.21 1.97
C ASN A 314 0.27 -9.71 2.30
N PRO A 315 -0.82 -10.44 2.02
CA PRO A 315 -0.88 -11.86 2.33
C PRO A 315 0.10 -12.65 1.47
N ALA A 316 0.75 -13.67 2.07
CA ALA A 316 1.73 -14.50 1.39
C ALA A 316 1.13 -15.26 0.19
N THR A 317 -0.15 -15.63 0.29
CA THR A 317 -0.90 -16.24 -0.81
C THR A 317 -2.01 -15.30 -1.24
N LYS A 318 -2.03 -14.93 -2.52
CA LYS A 318 -3.05 -14.10 -3.15
C LYS A 318 -3.94 -14.96 -4.04
N ASN A 319 -5.19 -15.14 -3.64
CA ASN A 319 -6.24 -15.84 -4.39
C ASN A 319 -7.58 -15.13 -4.15
N SER A 320 -8.68 -15.65 -4.71
CA SER A 320 -10.00 -15.04 -4.56
C SER A 320 -10.47 -14.86 -3.12
N ASP A 321 -9.97 -15.67 -2.18
CA ASP A 321 -10.40 -15.64 -0.79
C ASP A 321 -9.58 -14.68 0.08
N THR A 322 -8.32 -14.42 -0.29
CA THR A 322 -7.41 -13.55 0.45
C THR A 322 -7.16 -12.23 -0.25
N TRP A 323 -7.37 -12.16 -1.58
CA TRP A 323 -7.04 -10.99 -2.40
C TRP A 323 -8.11 -10.74 -3.48
N PRO A 324 -9.36 -10.39 -3.12
CA PRO A 324 -10.40 -10.02 -4.09
C PRO A 324 -10.19 -8.63 -4.70
N PHE A 325 -9.10 -7.96 -4.37
CA PHE A 325 -8.80 -6.56 -4.70
C PHE A 325 -8.18 -6.37 -6.09
N THR A 326 -8.38 -7.32 -7.01
CA THR A 326 -8.08 -7.19 -8.45
C THR A 326 -9.23 -6.59 -9.24
N ASP A 327 -10.38 -6.45 -8.60
CA ASP A 327 -11.60 -5.87 -9.18
C ASP A 327 -11.79 -4.42 -8.73
N PRO A 328 -12.51 -3.60 -9.51
CA PRO A 328 -12.76 -2.21 -9.13
C PRO A 328 -13.47 -2.08 -7.77
N GLN A 329 -13.15 -1.01 -7.05
CA GLN A 329 -13.74 -0.65 -5.77
C GLN A 329 -14.37 0.73 -5.89
N PHE A 330 -15.52 0.95 -5.25
CA PHE A 330 -16.15 2.26 -5.11
C PHE A 330 -16.06 2.78 -3.67
N ILE A 331 -16.10 4.08 -3.51
CA ILE A 331 -15.91 4.75 -2.21
C ILE A 331 -17.26 4.90 -1.50
N ILE A 332 -17.25 4.72 -0.17
CA ILE A 332 -18.40 4.94 0.70
C ILE A 332 -17.97 5.82 1.89
N LEU A 333 -18.85 6.77 2.26
CA LEU A 333 -18.69 7.69 3.38
C LEU A 333 -19.97 7.67 4.21
N ASN A 334 -19.88 7.41 5.52
CA ASN A 334 -21.05 7.41 6.40
C ASN A 334 -20.73 7.71 7.86
N VAL A 335 -21.75 7.99 8.63
CA VAL A 335 -21.73 7.95 10.09
C VAL A 335 -22.83 6.99 10.53
N ALA A 336 -22.47 5.79 10.97
CA ALA A 336 -23.41 4.86 11.61
C ALA A 336 -23.63 5.21 13.08
N LEU A 337 -24.70 4.70 13.65
CA LEU A 337 -25.00 4.80 15.08
C LEU A 337 -25.34 3.42 15.66
N GLY A 338 -24.76 3.11 16.81
CA GLY A 338 -24.97 1.82 17.47
C GLY A 338 -24.29 0.69 16.73
N GLY A 339 -24.99 -0.42 16.58
CA GLY A 339 -24.48 -1.60 15.87
C GLY A 339 -23.38 -2.35 16.57
N ASN A 340 -22.82 -3.32 15.84
CA ASN A 340 -21.82 -4.25 16.39
C ASN A 340 -20.54 -3.53 16.86
N LEU A 341 -20.10 -2.50 16.14
CA LEU A 341 -18.87 -1.79 16.46
C LEU A 341 -19.10 -0.52 17.28
N GLY A 342 -20.11 0.31 16.93
CA GLY A 342 -20.46 1.53 17.65
C GLY A 342 -20.94 1.24 19.10
N GLY A 343 -21.67 0.14 19.29
CA GLY A 343 -22.18 -0.29 20.59
C GLY A 343 -23.37 0.53 21.09
N SER A 344 -23.54 0.64 22.40
CA SER A 344 -24.65 1.42 22.97
C SER A 344 -24.49 2.90 22.66
N ILE A 345 -25.62 3.54 22.30
CA ILE A 345 -25.66 4.99 22.05
C ILE A 345 -25.96 5.69 23.40
N ASP A 346 -25.22 6.79 23.65
CA ASP A 346 -25.46 7.62 24.85
C ASP A 346 -26.93 8.08 24.86
N PRO A 347 -27.69 7.88 25.95
CA PRO A 347 -29.08 8.36 26.06
C PRO A 347 -29.22 9.87 25.81
N ASN A 348 -28.18 10.66 26.11
CA ASN A 348 -28.13 12.10 25.89
C ASN A 348 -27.63 12.51 24.51
N PHE A 349 -27.29 11.54 23.65
CA PHE A 349 -26.85 11.82 22.28
C PHE A 349 -27.89 12.66 21.54
N SER A 350 -27.49 13.77 20.94
CA SER A 350 -28.35 14.65 20.13
C SER A 350 -27.95 14.61 18.65
N SER A 351 -26.68 14.89 18.36
CA SER A 351 -26.14 14.85 17.01
C SER A 351 -24.61 14.78 17.03
N ALA A 352 -24.04 14.30 15.93
CA ALA A 352 -22.60 14.29 15.70
C ALA A 352 -22.32 14.38 14.20
N THR A 353 -21.31 15.16 13.82
CA THR A 353 -21.00 15.45 12.40
C THR A 353 -19.59 15.07 12.06
N MET A 354 -19.40 14.28 11.01
CA MET A 354 -18.14 14.13 10.30
C MET A 354 -18.03 15.23 9.26
N GLU A 355 -16.92 15.96 9.28
CA GLU A 355 -16.60 16.98 8.27
C GLU A 355 -15.51 16.46 7.35
N ILE A 356 -15.73 16.53 6.03
CA ILE A 356 -14.79 16.08 5.01
C ILE A 356 -14.45 17.26 4.12
N ASP A 357 -13.15 17.56 4.02
CA ASP A 357 -12.60 18.66 3.23
C ASP A 357 -12.49 18.27 1.75
N TYR A 358 -11.95 17.08 1.49
CA TYR A 358 -11.88 16.55 0.14
C TYR A 358 -11.84 15.01 0.11
N VAL A 359 -12.20 14.49 -1.06
CA VAL A 359 -11.91 13.11 -1.50
C VAL A 359 -11.12 13.18 -2.79
N ARG A 360 -9.98 12.52 -2.86
CA ARG A 360 -9.11 12.48 -4.04
C ARG A 360 -8.67 11.06 -4.33
N VAL A 361 -8.66 10.67 -5.62
CA VAL A 361 -8.13 9.39 -6.07
C VAL A 361 -7.07 9.64 -7.12
N TYR A 362 -5.92 9.01 -6.93
CA TYR A 362 -4.75 9.11 -7.79
C TYR A 362 -4.41 7.73 -8.38
N GLN A 363 -3.92 7.73 -9.65
CA GLN A 363 -3.52 6.51 -10.35
C GLN A 363 -2.24 6.70 -11.19
#